data_d65e7ba9021aa84f643d355e9b124caf
#
_entry.id   d65e7ba9021aa84f643d355e9b124caf
#
_cell.length_a   1.000
_cell.length_b   1.000
_cell.length_c   1.000
_cell.angle_alpha   90.00
_cell.angle_beta   90.00
_cell.angle_gamma   90.00
#
_symmetry.space_group_name_H-M   'P 1'
#
loop_
_entity.id
_entity.type
_entity.pdbx_description
1 polymer ?
#
loop_
_entity_poly.entity_id
_entity_poly.type
_entity_poly.pdbx_seq_one_letter_code
_entity_poly.pdbx_strand_id
1 'polypeptide(L)'
;MAEQSDVIIAGAGPVGMLTALALAQTGAKVTVLEQEPHIINSPRAAVYFPSTLIILEELGILDELNAIGFQNRTFGTHIPEFGYSSVVTTEPIEGIPYDYQLHAGQHDVARVAMEHAQKLGVEVLFNHEVVALDDEPDGVTVTAKTEAGEKTFKAQWLIGADGARSTVRRLAGIAFAGHTWPERFVATNVKFDFLKLGYQQANFVCDPVNMAVIALLDRDGLWRCTYMEDSSLPLETYEERIHQRYEWFMRGSKDYEIVSSSPYMLHQRAGETLHKDHVLLAGDAAHATNPCGGLGLTSGVWTGVVLADVLGAVIRGEEDESILDRFSDERRRVFWEVVSPAATENKRMLQEKDPEQRQKDLAAVRALSDDPDSGAMLMLFAYKVIGDVLRPNSRWKDADPTPNVHLDIAGRQGQIH
;
A
#
# COMPACT_ATOMS: atom_id res chain seq x y z
N MET A 1 2.74 -35.26 14.27
CA MET A 1 2.85 -34.85 12.86
C MET A 1 2.42 -33.39 12.84
N ALA A 2 3.20 -32.47 12.29
CA ALA A 2 2.74 -31.11 12.11
C ALA A 2 1.48 -31.16 11.24
N GLU A 3 0.42 -30.45 11.64
CA GLU A 3 -0.81 -30.38 10.86
C GLU A 3 -0.46 -29.65 9.55
N GLN A 4 -0.75 -30.26 8.40
CA GLN A 4 -0.45 -29.72 7.12
C GLN A 4 -1.44 -28.58 6.85
N SER A 5 -0.96 -27.38 6.55
CA SER A 5 -1.77 -26.23 6.13
C SER A 5 -2.12 -26.35 4.65
N ASP A 6 -3.23 -25.74 4.22
CA ASP A 6 -3.51 -25.56 2.80
C ASP A 6 -2.56 -24.50 2.23
N VAL A 7 -2.35 -23.40 3.00
CA VAL A 7 -1.55 -22.25 2.59
C VAL A 7 -0.59 -21.83 3.69
N ILE A 8 0.68 -21.62 3.33
CA ILE A 8 1.63 -20.86 4.14
C ILE A 8 1.73 -19.45 3.58
N ILE A 9 1.73 -18.43 4.44
CA ILE A 9 1.99 -17.04 4.07
C ILE A 9 3.29 -16.59 4.75
N ALA A 10 4.26 -16.12 3.99
CA ALA A 10 5.45 -15.49 4.52
C ALA A 10 5.25 -13.99 4.65
N GLY A 11 5.25 -13.47 5.89
CA GLY A 11 5.08 -12.07 6.26
C GLY A 11 3.74 -11.75 6.92
N ALA A 12 3.80 -11.21 8.15
CA ALA A 12 2.64 -10.74 8.93
C ALA A 12 2.44 -9.20 8.81
N GLY A 13 2.87 -8.59 7.71
CA GLY A 13 2.53 -7.21 7.37
C GLY A 13 1.04 -7.06 7.02
N PRO A 14 0.55 -5.83 6.78
CA PRO A 14 -0.88 -5.58 6.53
C PRO A 14 -1.43 -6.40 5.37
N VAL A 15 -0.68 -6.56 4.28
CA VAL A 15 -1.13 -7.36 3.13
C VAL A 15 -1.19 -8.85 3.49
N GLY A 16 -0.13 -9.39 4.14
CA GLY A 16 -0.12 -10.79 4.55
C GLY A 16 -1.26 -11.13 5.50
N MET A 17 -1.53 -10.28 6.49
CA MET A 17 -2.60 -10.51 7.46
C MET A 17 -4.01 -10.35 6.86
N LEU A 18 -4.23 -9.36 5.96
CA LEU A 18 -5.51 -9.23 5.26
C LEU A 18 -5.74 -10.41 4.29
N THR A 19 -4.68 -10.89 3.62
CA THR A 19 -4.75 -12.09 2.78
C THR A 19 -5.07 -13.34 3.62
N ALA A 20 -4.42 -13.49 4.78
CA ALA A 20 -4.67 -14.61 5.70
C ALA A 20 -6.12 -14.61 6.20
N LEU A 21 -6.64 -13.44 6.61
CA LEU A 21 -8.03 -13.29 7.04
C LEU A 21 -9.00 -13.63 5.91
N ALA A 22 -8.76 -13.09 4.71
CA ALA A 22 -9.61 -13.35 3.53
C ALA A 22 -9.63 -14.84 3.15
N LEU A 23 -8.48 -15.54 3.18
CA LEU A 23 -8.36 -16.98 2.94
C LEU A 23 -9.08 -17.80 4.03
N ALA A 24 -8.84 -17.48 5.30
CA ALA A 24 -9.49 -18.18 6.41
C ALA A 24 -11.02 -18.09 6.33
N GLN A 25 -11.57 -16.95 5.86
CA GLN A 25 -13.00 -16.80 5.61
C GLN A 25 -13.52 -17.70 4.48
N THR A 26 -12.65 -18.20 3.58
CA THR A 26 -13.03 -19.21 2.57
C THR A 26 -13.01 -20.65 3.12
N GLY A 27 -12.55 -20.85 4.35
CA GLY A 27 -12.39 -22.16 4.99
C GLY A 27 -11.01 -22.79 4.83
N ALA A 28 -10.06 -22.12 4.17
CA ALA A 28 -8.69 -22.60 4.02
C ALA A 28 -7.93 -22.60 5.35
N LYS A 29 -7.09 -23.62 5.58
CA LYS A 29 -6.17 -23.69 6.73
C LYS A 29 -4.91 -22.89 6.41
N VAL A 30 -4.67 -21.82 7.16
CA VAL A 30 -3.57 -20.90 6.90
C VAL A 30 -2.59 -20.88 8.07
N THR A 31 -1.29 -20.93 7.75
CA THR A 31 -0.19 -20.62 8.68
C THR A 31 0.59 -19.44 8.17
N VAL A 32 0.82 -18.43 9.02
CA VAL A 32 1.63 -17.26 8.71
C VAL A 32 2.97 -17.36 9.41
N LEU A 33 4.06 -17.20 8.66
CA LEU A 33 5.43 -17.15 9.16
C LEU A 33 5.96 -15.72 9.10
N GLU A 34 6.38 -15.15 10.24
CA GLU A 34 6.92 -13.81 10.34
C GLU A 34 8.31 -13.84 11.00
N GLN A 35 9.28 -13.20 10.36
CA GLN A 35 10.67 -13.14 10.86
C GLN A 35 10.81 -12.31 12.13
N GLU A 36 10.00 -11.28 12.29
CA GLU A 36 10.07 -10.38 13.42
C GLU A 36 9.40 -10.98 14.67
N PRO A 37 9.74 -10.50 15.86
CA PRO A 37 9.16 -11.01 17.11
C PRO A 37 7.71 -10.58 17.34
N HIS A 38 7.23 -9.60 16.62
CA HIS A 38 5.86 -9.05 16.70
C HIS A 38 5.56 -8.20 15.46
N ILE A 39 4.32 -7.74 15.30
CA ILE A 39 3.96 -6.79 14.26
C ILE A 39 4.69 -5.46 14.49
N ILE A 40 5.51 -5.05 13.52
CA ILE A 40 6.38 -3.88 13.63
C ILE A 40 5.59 -2.59 13.43
N ASN A 41 5.77 -1.64 14.33
CA ASN A 41 5.36 -0.26 14.15
C ASN A 41 6.45 0.54 13.44
N SER A 42 6.55 0.40 12.12
CA SER A 42 7.52 1.14 11.31
C SER A 42 6.86 2.32 10.58
N PRO A 43 7.62 3.38 10.26
CA PRO A 43 7.09 4.53 9.54
C PRO A 43 6.78 4.18 8.06
N ARG A 44 5.61 3.60 7.81
CA ARG A 44 5.08 3.24 6.48
C ARG A 44 3.72 3.91 6.23
N ALA A 45 3.03 3.58 5.13
CA ALA A 45 1.75 4.20 4.77
C ALA A 45 0.72 4.11 5.91
N ALA A 46 -0.18 5.10 5.99
CA ALA A 46 -1.20 5.18 7.01
C ALA A 46 -2.55 5.67 6.45
N VAL A 47 -2.65 5.81 5.12
CA VAL A 47 -3.84 6.32 4.44
C VAL A 47 -4.45 5.20 3.61
N TYR A 48 -5.72 4.90 3.89
CA TYR A 48 -6.50 3.89 3.19
C TYR A 48 -7.60 4.57 2.38
N PHE A 49 -7.56 4.38 1.06
CA PHE A 49 -8.51 4.97 0.13
C PHE A 49 -9.86 4.24 0.14
N PRO A 50 -10.93 4.86 -0.36
CA PRO A 50 -12.27 4.29 -0.40
C PRO A 50 -12.34 2.87 -0.94
N SER A 51 -11.62 2.56 -2.01
CA SER A 51 -11.56 1.18 -2.54
C SER A 51 -11.02 0.16 -1.53
N THR A 52 -10.09 0.56 -0.66
CA THR A 52 -9.59 -0.33 0.42
C THR A 52 -10.61 -0.47 1.54
N LEU A 53 -11.43 0.57 1.81
CA LEU A 53 -12.45 0.50 2.86
C LEU A 53 -13.51 -0.56 2.56
N ILE A 54 -13.82 -0.79 1.27
CA ILE A 54 -14.69 -1.91 0.85
C ILE A 54 -14.12 -3.25 1.32
N ILE A 55 -12.80 -3.44 1.17
CA ILE A 55 -12.12 -4.66 1.64
C ILE A 55 -12.25 -4.79 3.16
N LEU A 56 -11.95 -3.71 3.88
CA LEU A 56 -11.98 -3.73 5.35
C LEU A 56 -13.39 -3.99 5.90
N GLU A 57 -14.43 -3.46 5.24
CA GLU A 57 -15.83 -3.73 5.56
C GLU A 57 -16.20 -5.19 5.29
N GLU A 58 -15.89 -5.68 4.08
CA GLU A 58 -16.19 -7.05 3.67
C GLU A 58 -15.47 -8.11 4.55
N LEU A 59 -14.28 -7.76 5.06
CA LEU A 59 -13.56 -8.59 6.01
C LEU A 59 -14.08 -8.44 7.46
N GLY A 60 -15.00 -7.51 7.72
CA GLY A 60 -15.63 -7.29 9.03
C GLY A 60 -14.75 -6.56 10.05
N ILE A 61 -13.79 -5.74 9.60
CA ILE A 61 -12.83 -5.05 10.47
C ILE A 61 -12.85 -3.52 10.35
N LEU A 62 -13.68 -2.95 9.47
CA LEU A 62 -13.68 -1.51 9.21
C LEU A 62 -14.11 -0.70 10.43
N ASP A 63 -15.15 -1.12 11.16
CA ASP A 63 -15.65 -0.39 12.33
C ASP A 63 -14.60 -0.30 13.44
N GLU A 64 -13.86 -1.39 13.69
CA GLU A 64 -12.79 -1.41 14.67
C GLU A 64 -11.65 -0.47 14.25
N LEU A 65 -11.28 -0.46 12.97
CA LEU A 65 -10.26 0.43 12.45
C LEU A 65 -10.69 1.90 12.41
N ASN A 66 -11.97 2.21 12.15
CA ASN A 66 -12.52 3.56 12.29
C ASN A 66 -12.49 4.06 13.74
N ALA A 67 -12.65 3.17 14.72
CA ALA A 67 -12.54 3.52 16.14
C ALA A 67 -11.08 3.84 16.55
N ILE A 68 -10.11 3.13 15.99
CA ILE A 68 -8.67 3.33 16.25
C ILE A 68 -8.17 4.58 15.50
N GLY A 69 -8.43 4.64 14.20
CA GLY A 69 -8.01 5.72 13.31
C GLY A 69 -8.97 6.90 13.26
N PHE A 70 -8.93 7.67 12.20
CA PHE A 70 -9.86 8.75 11.94
C PHE A 70 -10.16 8.90 10.44
N GLN A 71 -11.31 9.48 10.13
CA GLN A 71 -11.74 9.77 8.77
C GLN A 71 -11.20 11.13 8.32
N ASN A 72 -10.58 11.16 7.16
CA ASN A 72 -10.09 12.39 6.53
C ASN A 72 -10.80 12.63 5.19
N ARG A 73 -11.24 13.88 4.98
CA ARG A 73 -11.92 14.34 3.75
C ARG A 73 -11.18 15.45 3.02
N THR A 74 -9.98 15.79 3.47
CA THR A 74 -9.24 16.92 2.89
C THR A 74 -7.88 16.50 2.40
N PHE A 75 -7.48 17.07 1.25
CA PHE A 75 -6.15 16.89 0.69
C PHE A 75 -5.58 18.24 0.29
N GLY A 76 -4.41 18.59 0.83
CA GLY A 76 -3.71 19.83 0.54
C GLY A 76 -2.64 19.66 -0.55
N THR A 77 -2.51 20.62 -1.43
CA THR A 77 -1.37 20.74 -2.34
C THR A 77 -0.71 22.09 -2.14
N HIS A 78 0.58 22.09 -1.84
CA HIS A 78 1.38 23.27 -1.55
C HIS A 78 2.48 23.42 -2.60
N ILE A 79 2.57 24.61 -3.23
CA ILE A 79 3.60 24.95 -4.21
C ILE A 79 4.30 26.24 -3.73
N PRO A 80 5.27 26.13 -2.81
CA PRO A 80 5.84 27.25 -2.06
C PRO A 80 6.49 28.33 -2.93
N GLU A 81 7.13 27.95 -4.03
CA GLU A 81 7.74 28.90 -4.97
C GLU A 81 6.75 29.94 -5.49
N PHE A 82 5.51 29.55 -5.71
CA PHE A 82 4.46 30.45 -6.20
C PHE A 82 3.57 31.02 -5.08
N GLY A 83 3.90 30.73 -3.82
CA GLY A 83 3.07 31.11 -2.67
C GLY A 83 1.66 30.52 -2.77
N TYR A 84 1.49 29.37 -3.47
CA TYR A 84 0.19 28.78 -3.74
C TYR A 84 -0.07 27.57 -2.86
N SER A 85 -1.28 27.51 -2.36
CA SER A 85 -1.81 26.33 -1.67
C SER A 85 -3.28 26.12 -2.06
N SER A 86 -3.66 24.89 -2.23
CA SER A 86 -5.04 24.50 -2.48
C SER A 86 -5.48 23.37 -1.55
N VAL A 87 -6.77 23.26 -1.38
CA VAL A 87 -7.41 22.18 -0.62
C VAL A 87 -8.51 21.59 -1.47
N VAL A 88 -8.46 20.28 -1.66
CA VAL A 88 -9.55 19.50 -2.23
C VAL A 88 -10.29 18.85 -1.08
N THR A 89 -11.61 18.98 -1.05
CA THR A 89 -12.50 18.34 -0.06
C THR A 89 -13.34 17.29 -0.76
N THR A 90 -13.39 16.09 -0.20
CA THR A 90 -14.28 15.04 -0.70
C THR A 90 -15.67 15.20 -0.11
N GLU A 91 -16.68 15.00 -0.95
CA GLU A 91 -18.10 15.06 -0.60
C GLU A 91 -18.75 13.72 -0.92
N PRO A 92 -19.89 13.37 -0.27
CA PRO A 92 -20.62 12.16 -0.62
C PRO A 92 -21.01 12.14 -2.09
N ILE A 93 -20.78 11.01 -2.74
CA ILE A 93 -21.15 10.75 -4.14
C ILE A 93 -22.19 9.66 -4.14
N GLU A 94 -23.31 9.88 -4.83
CA GLU A 94 -24.38 8.88 -4.96
C GLU A 94 -23.80 7.60 -5.59
N GLY A 95 -24.03 6.46 -4.93
CA GLY A 95 -23.52 5.16 -5.36
C GLY A 95 -22.09 4.83 -4.91
N ILE A 96 -21.37 5.77 -4.28
CA ILE A 96 -20.03 5.51 -3.69
C ILE A 96 -20.18 5.33 -2.18
N PRO A 97 -19.77 4.17 -1.62
CA PRO A 97 -20.05 3.86 -0.21
C PRO A 97 -19.26 4.70 0.79
N TYR A 98 -18.10 5.24 0.41
CA TYR A 98 -17.21 6.00 1.29
C TYR A 98 -16.76 7.31 0.67
N ASP A 99 -16.94 8.41 1.39
CA ASP A 99 -16.55 9.77 1.03
C ASP A 99 -15.28 10.25 1.74
N TYR A 100 -14.54 9.33 2.37
CA TYR A 100 -13.38 9.65 3.20
C TYR A 100 -12.22 8.68 2.96
N GLN A 101 -11.04 9.10 3.37
CA GLN A 101 -9.86 8.26 3.56
C GLN A 101 -9.75 7.91 5.03
N LEU A 102 -9.51 6.63 5.36
CA LEU A 102 -9.19 6.23 6.73
C LEU A 102 -7.70 6.43 6.98
N HIS A 103 -7.36 7.17 8.02
CA HIS A 103 -6.01 7.25 8.54
C HIS A 103 -5.88 6.33 9.75
N ALA A 104 -5.04 5.30 9.62
CA ALA A 104 -4.73 4.33 10.66
C ALA A 104 -3.32 3.76 10.43
N GLY A 105 -2.63 3.39 11.48
CA GLY A 105 -1.31 2.77 11.38
C GLY A 105 -1.36 1.42 10.63
N GLN A 106 -0.38 1.13 9.77
CA GLN A 106 -0.32 -0.19 9.14
C GLN A 106 -0.24 -1.34 10.15
N HIS A 107 0.42 -1.09 11.27
CA HIS A 107 0.52 -2.06 12.37
C HIS A 107 -0.84 -2.33 13.02
N ASP A 108 -1.72 -1.33 13.11
CA ASP A 108 -3.09 -1.52 13.63
C ASP A 108 -3.91 -2.38 12.68
N VAL A 109 -3.85 -2.12 11.38
CA VAL A 109 -4.55 -2.93 10.37
C VAL A 109 -4.03 -4.37 10.39
N ALA A 110 -2.72 -4.58 10.46
CA ALA A 110 -2.14 -5.92 10.55
C ALA A 110 -2.56 -6.63 11.85
N ARG A 111 -2.56 -5.93 12.99
CA ARG A 111 -2.97 -6.46 14.30
C ARG A 111 -4.45 -6.85 14.31
N VAL A 112 -5.33 -5.97 13.88
CA VAL A 112 -6.78 -6.24 13.84
C VAL A 112 -7.07 -7.40 12.90
N ALA A 113 -6.50 -7.40 11.70
CA ALA A 113 -6.65 -8.51 10.76
C ALA A 113 -6.12 -9.84 11.35
N MET A 114 -4.98 -9.82 12.07
CA MET A 114 -4.44 -10.99 12.76
C MET A 114 -5.38 -11.52 13.83
N GLU A 115 -5.91 -10.63 14.70
CA GLU A 115 -6.83 -11.02 15.77
C GLU A 115 -8.10 -11.67 15.22
N HIS A 116 -8.63 -11.16 14.10
CA HIS A 116 -9.77 -11.75 13.41
C HIS A 116 -9.40 -13.08 12.72
N ALA A 117 -8.26 -13.15 12.05
CA ALA A 117 -7.78 -14.37 11.40
C ALA A 117 -7.55 -15.51 12.41
N GLN A 118 -6.96 -15.21 13.58
CA GLN A 118 -6.75 -16.17 14.65
C GLN A 118 -8.06 -16.74 15.23
N LYS A 119 -9.14 -15.93 15.28
CA LYS A 119 -10.49 -16.43 15.66
C LYS A 119 -11.03 -17.45 14.66
N LEU A 120 -10.55 -17.44 13.42
CA LEU A 120 -10.86 -18.41 12.36
C LEU A 120 -9.86 -19.58 12.29
N GLY A 121 -8.91 -19.66 13.22
CA GLY A 121 -7.94 -20.76 13.30
C GLY A 121 -6.64 -20.53 12.55
N VAL A 122 -6.36 -19.33 12.07
CA VAL A 122 -5.04 -19.00 11.48
C VAL A 122 -3.97 -19.06 12.55
N GLU A 123 -2.91 -19.83 12.30
CA GLU A 123 -1.72 -19.84 13.13
C GLU A 123 -0.73 -18.77 12.66
N VAL A 124 -0.30 -17.87 13.55
CA VAL A 124 0.71 -16.84 13.27
C VAL A 124 1.94 -17.09 14.12
N LEU A 125 3.05 -17.40 13.45
CA LEU A 125 4.31 -17.77 14.08
C LEU A 125 5.34 -16.64 13.86
N PHE A 126 5.61 -15.90 14.92
CA PHE A 126 6.68 -14.89 14.97
C PHE A 126 8.05 -15.53 15.19
N ASN A 127 9.14 -14.82 14.90
CA ASN A 127 10.52 -15.33 14.92
C ASN A 127 10.72 -16.57 14.01
N HIS A 128 10.03 -16.57 12.86
CA HIS A 128 10.13 -17.62 11.85
C HIS A 128 10.52 -17.00 10.49
N GLU A 129 11.82 -16.84 10.24
CA GLU A 129 12.36 -16.31 8.99
C GLU A 129 12.38 -17.40 7.91
N VAL A 130 11.64 -17.25 6.83
CA VAL A 130 11.71 -18.16 5.67
C VAL A 130 13.08 -18.05 5.02
N VAL A 131 13.81 -19.17 4.94
CA VAL A 131 15.18 -19.23 4.42
C VAL A 131 15.37 -20.20 3.26
N ALA A 132 14.50 -21.21 3.11
CA ALA A 132 14.53 -22.14 1.99
C ALA A 132 13.12 -22.55 1.57
N LEU A 133 13.00 -23.00 0.34
CA LEU A 133 11.80 -23.45 -0.31
C LEU A 133 12.14 -24.63 -1.23
N ASP A 134 11.41 -25.73 -1.06
CA ASP A 134 11.37 -26.85 -1.99
C ASP A 134 9.95 -26.93 -2.53
N ASP A 135 9.81 -26.72 -3.85
CA ASP A 135 8.53 -26.81 -4.58
C ASP A 135 8.48 -28.18 -5.26
N GLU A 136 7.54 -29.00 -4.82
CA GLU A 136 7.36 -30.41 -5.25
C GLU A 136 6.00 -30.56 -5.93
N PRO A 137 5.76 -31.64 -6.71
CA PRO A 137 4.48 -31.82 -7.42
C PRO A 137 3.23 -31.81 -6.52
N ASP A 138 3.39 -32.15 -5.23
CA ASP A 138 2.28 -32.27 -4.26
C ASP A 138 2.18 -31.05 -3.33
N GLY A 139 2.95 -29.97 -3.57
CA GLY A 139 2.96 -28.75 -2.77
C GLY A 139 4.36 -28.29 -2.39
N VAL A 140 4.45 -27.49 -1.33
CA VAL A 140 5.69 -26.83 -0.91
C VAL A 140 6.16 -27.32 0.44
N THR A 141 7.48 -27.40 0.58
CA THR A 141 8.16 -27.52 1.88
C THR A 141 8.96 -26.24 2.14
N VAL A 142 8.56 -25.49 3.17
CA VAL A 142 9.18 -24.22 3.55
C VAL A 142 10.06 -24.46 4.79
N THR A 143 11.33 -24.02 4.73
CA THR A 143 12.20 -24.00 5.90
C THR A 143 12.26 -22.61 6.49
N ALA A 144 11.94 -22.49 7.77
CA ALA A 144 12.07 -21.27 8.54
C ALA A 144 13.17 -21.40 9.60
N LYS A 145 14.00 -20.35 9.70
CA LYS A 145 14.98 -20.18 10.77
C LYS A 145 14.28 -19.64 12.01
N THR A 146 14.55 -20.25 13.16
CA THR A 146 14.03 -19.85 14.47
C THR A 146 15.16 -19.74 15.48
N GLU A 147 14.89 -19.24 16.69
CA GLU A 147 15.87 -19.24 17.79
C GLU A 147 16.34 -20.65 18.17
N ALA A 148 15.49 -21.67 18.00
CA ALA A 148 15.80 -23.06 18.30
C ALA A 148 16.47 -23.82 17.15
N GLY A 149 16.72 -23.16 16.01
CA GLY A 149 17.26 -23.76 14.78
C GLY A 149 16.24 -23.73 13.63
N GLU A 150 16.51 -24.49 12.60
CA GLU A 150 15.63 -24.58 11.44
C GLU A 150 14.42 -25.49 11.71
N LYS A 151 13.27 -25.09 11.16
CA LYS A 151 11.99 -25.80 11.26
C LYS A 151 11.34 -25.88 9.88
N THR A 152 10.79 -27.01 9.52
CA THR A 152 10.11 -27.22 8.23
C THR A 152 8.61 -27.22 8.39
N PHE A 153 7.93 -26.63 7.41
CA PHE A 153 6.48 -26.53 7.28
C PHE A 153 6.06 -27.02 5.90
N LYS A 154 4.91 -27.69 5.82
CA LYS A 154 4.38 -28.19 4.55
C LYS A 154 3.00 -27.61 4.28
N ALA A 155 2.76 -27.22 3.03
CA ALA A 155 1.46 -26.76 2.55
C ALA A 155 1.28 -27.11 1.08
N GLN A 156 0.07 -26.97 0.58
CA GLN A 156 -0.19 -27.01 -0.86
C GLN A 156 0.33 -25.75 -1.57
N TRP A 157 0.20 -24.59 -0.92
CA TRP A 157 0.56 -23.29 -1.50
C TRP A 157 1.41 -22.45 -0.57
N LEU A 158 2.31 -21.64 -1.14
CA LEU A 158 3.08 -20.61 -0.45
C LEU A 158 2.76 -19.24 -1.04
N ILE A 159 2.38 -18.28 -0.19
CA ILE A 159 2.22 -16.87 -0.57
C ILE A 159 3.38 -16.06 0.01
N GLY A 160 4.16 -15.41 -0.85
CA GLY A 160 5.13 -14.41 -0.45
C GLY A 160 4.45 -13.05 -0.26
N ALA A 161 4.34 -12.59 0.99
CA ALA A 161 3.90 -11.26 1.40
C ALA A 161 4.98 -10.56 2.25
N ASP A 162 6.24 -10.92 2.04
CA ASP A 162 7.44 -10.61 2.81
C ASP A 162 8.16 -9.33 2.31
N GLY A 163 7.41 -8.45 1.62
CA GLY A 163 7.83 -7.11 1.27
C GLY A 163 8.74 -7.03 0.05
N ALA A 164 9.22 -5.81 -0.26
CA ALA A 164 9.97 -5.51 -1.49
C ALA A 164 11.27 -6.33 -1.63
N ARG A 165 11.90 -6.72 -0.52
CA ARG A 165 13.09 -7.59 -0.48
C ARG A 165 12.75 -9.07 -0.41
N SER A 166 11.58 -9.47 -0.83
CA SER A 166 11.01 -10.82 -0.70
C SER A 166 12.04 -11.94 -0.88
N THR A 167 12.15 -12.77 0.14
CA THR A 167 12.92 -14.02 0.11
C THR A 167 12.17 -15.07 -0.68
N VAL A 168 10.85 -15.15 -0.52
CA VAL A 168 10.00 -16.11 -1.27
C VAL A 168 10.16 -15.87 -2.78
N ARG A 169 10.03 -14.64 -3.26
CA ARG A 169 10.20 -14.31 -4.69
C ARG A 169 11.57 -14.76 -5.21
N ARG A 170 12.65 -14.52 -4.44
CA ARG A 170 14.02 -14.92 -4.83
C ARG A 170 14.19 -16.42 -4.85
N LEU A 171 13.68 -17.13 -3.84
CA LEU A 171 13.74 -18.60 -3.76
C LEU A 171 12.97 -19.25 -4.91
N ALA A 172 11.80 -18.72 -5.28
CA ALA A 172 11.03 -19.17 -6.42
C ALA A 172 11.69 -18.82 -7.78
N GLY A 173 12.79 -18.06 -7.78
CA GLY A 173 13.48 -17.63 -9.00
C GLY A 173 12.65 -16.69 -9.87
N ILE A 174 11.74 -15.91 -9.28
CA ILE A 174 10.91 -14.92 -9.98
C ILE A 174 11.70 -13.61 -10.04
N ALA A 175 12.00 -13.12 -11.24
CA ALA A 175 12.69 -11.86 -11.44
C ALA A 175 11.79 -10.67 -11.09
N PHE A 176 12.42 -9.57 -10.61
CA PHE A 176 11.74 -8.34 -10.20
C PHE A 176 12.04 -7.24 -11.22
N ALA A 177 11.23 -7.20 -12.27
CA ALA A 177 11.41 -6.31 -13.43
C ALA A 177 11.07 -4.85 -13.08
N GLY A 178 11.74 -3.91 -13.74
CA GLY A 178 11.56 -2.47 -13.55
C GLY A 178 12.84 -1.77 -13.13
N HIS A 179 12.72 -0.65 -12.41
CA HIS A 179 13.87 0.16 -12.03
C HIS A 179 13.83 0.58 -10.55
N THR A 180 14.97 1.04 -10.08
CA THR A 180 15.13 1.71 -8.77
C THR A 180 15.42 3.18 -9.07
N TRP A 181 14.70 4.08 -8.41
CA TRP A 181 14.92 5.50 -8.55
C TRP A 181 16.28 5.91 -7.97
N PRO A 182 16.93 6.94 -8.53
CA PRO A 182 18.23 7.38 -8.03
C PRO A 182 18.13 8.14 -6.69
N GLU A 183 16.93 8.57 -6.29
CA GLU A 183 16.74 9.26 -5.03
C GLU A 183 16.42 8.29 -3.90
N ARG A 184 16.76 8.69 -2.69
CA ARG A 184 16.36 8.05 -1.45
C ARG A 184 15.26 8.87 -0.81
N PHE A 185 14.25 8.21 -0.21
CA PHE A 185 13.27 8.88 0.64
C PHE A 185 13.63 8.66 2.11
N VAL A 186 13.35 9.68 2.92
CA VAL A 186 13.43 9.62 4.38
C VAL A 186 12.02 9.82 4.93
N ALA A 187 11.44 8.76 5.48
CA ALA A 187 10.20 8.86 6.22
C ALA A 187 10.49 9.17 7.68
N THR A 188 9.87 10.21 8.20
CA THR A 188 9.98 10.60 9.61
C THR A 188 8.61 10.61 10.25
N ASN A 189 8.50 10.07 11.46
CA ASN A 189 7.36 10.30 12.35
C ASN A 189 7.72 11.46 13.29
N VAL A 190 6.85 12.44 13.37
CA VAL A 190 7.09 13.68 14.11
C VAL A 190 5.86 14.10 14.89
N LYS A 191 6.06 14.54 16.13
CA LYS A 191 5.05 15.26 16.90
C LYS A 191 5.19 16.73 16.62
N PHE A 192 4.24 17.28 15.90
CA PHE A 192 4.11 18.69 15.57
C PHE A 192 2.73 18.94 14.95
N ASP A 193 2.10 20.04 15.28
CA ASP A 193 0.81 20.40 14.70
C ASP A 193 1.00 21.18 13.38
N PHE A 194 1.08 20.42 12.28
CA PHE A 194 1.21 20.99 10.92
C PHE A 194 -0.01 21.82 10.51
N LEU A 195 -1.19 21.62 11.14
CA LEU A 195 -2.38 22.44 10.85
C LEU A 195 -2.11 23.93 11.15
N LYS A 196 -1.27 24.24 12.16
CA LYS A 196 -0.85 25.62 12.47
C LYS A 196 -0.08 26.31 11.35
N LEU A 197 0.51 25.53 10.43
CA LEU A 197 1.23 26.06 9.27
C LEU A 197 0.36 26.07 7.99
N GLY A 198 -0.93 25.75 8.12
CA GLY A 198 -1.88 25.75 7.00
C GLY A 198 -1.89 24.45 6.18
N TYR A 199 -1.25 23.38 6.68
CA TYR A 199 -1.36 22.05 6.08
C TYR A 199 -2.73 21.42 6.40
N GLN A 200 -3.15 20.46 5.57
CA GLN A 200 -4.29 19.59 5.80
C GLN A 200 -3.84 18.27 6.46
N GLN A 201 -4.77 17.37 6.74
CA GLN A 201 -4.44 16.06 7.33
C GLN A 201 -3.66 15.15 6.36
N ALA A 202 -3.75 15.40 5.05
CA ALA A 202 -2.91 14.79 4.02
C ALA A 202 -2.46 15.85 3.01
N ASN A 203 -1.18 15.86 2.61
CA ASN A 203 -0.63 16.93 1.77
C ASN A 203 0.44 16.45 0.82
N PHE A 204 0.49 17.10 -0.34
CA PHE A 204 1.67 17.18 -1.19
C PHE A 204 2.35 18.54 -1.05
N VAL A 205 3.67 18.53 -0.97
CA VAL A 205 4.52 19.71 -1.07
C VAL A 205 5.34 19.58 -2.36
N CYS A 206 5.03 20.39 -3.35
CA CYS A 206 5.67 20.38 -4.66
C CYS A 206 6.83 21.39 -4.65
N ASP A 207 8.04 20.88 -4.54
CA ASP A 207 9.27 21.69 -4.53
C ASP A 207 10.44 20.87 -5.09
N PRO A 208 11.26 21.41 -5.98
CA PRO A 208 12.35 20.65 -6.62
C PRO A 208 13.41 20.11 -5.65
N VAL A 209 13.51 20.66 -4.44
CA VAL A 209 14.50 20.31 -3.43
C VAL A 209 13.82 19.76 -2.17
N ASN A 210 12.73 20.38 -1.75
CA ASN A 210 12.06 20.10 -0.47
C ASN A 210 10.69 19.44 -0.66
N MET A 211 10.53 18.66 -1.76
CA MET A 211 9.29 17.90 -1.94
C MET A 211 9.01 17.02 -0.73
N ALA A 212 7.73 16.93 -0.37
CA ALA A 212 7.31 16.04 0.71
C ALA A 212 5.87 15.55 0.54
N VAL A 213 5.62 14.39 1.15
CA VAL A 213 4.28 13.90 1.46
C VAL A 213 4.12 13.99 2.98
N ILE A 214 3.13 14.77 3.44
CA ILE A 214 2.90 15.03 4.87
C ILE A 214 1.51 14.55 5.22
N ALA A 215 1.38 13.67 6.22
CA ALA A 215 0.10 13.12 6.65
C ALA A 215 0.02 12.97 8.17
N LEU A 216 -1.12 13.31 8.74
CA LEU A 216 -1.47 12.96 10.12
C LEU A 216 -1.70 11.46 10.20
N LEU A 217 -1.11 10.79 11.20
CA LEU A 217 -1.17 9.33 11.35
C LEU A 217 -2.22 8.89 12.36
N ASP A 218 -2.39 9.65 13.43
CA ASP A 218 -3.27 9.29 14.54
C ASP A 218 -3.95 10.52 15.16
N ARG A 219 -4.81 10.27 16.14
CA ARG A 219 -5.53 11.32 16.89
C ARG A 219 -4.67 12.01 17.94
N ASP A 220 -3.50 11.46 18.26
CA ASP A 220 -2.57 11.97 19.27
C ASP A 220 -1.58 12.99 18.70
N GLY A 221 -1.75 13.32 17.41
CA GLY A 221 -0.96 14.35 16.73
C GLY A 221 0.39 13.85 16.21
N LEU A 222 0.54 12.56 15.98
CA LEU A 222 1.69 12.02 15.27
C LEU A 222 1.53 12.23 13.78
N TRP A 223 2.50 12.89 13.18
CA TRP A 223 2.54 13.13 11.73
C TRP A 223 3.66 12.35 11.08
N ARG A 224 3.46 12.05 9.81
CA ARG A 224 4.50 11.59 8.89
C ARG A 224 4.88 12.70 7.94
N CYS A 225 6.18 12.98 7.85
CA CYS A 225 6.75 13.75 6.78
C CYS A 225 7.74 12.84 6.02
N THR A 226 7.42 12.53 4.76
CA THR A 226 8.28 11.75 3.88
C THR A 226 8.81 12.68 2.81
N TYR A 227 10.12 12.86 2.76
CA TYR A 227 10.77 13.77 1.82
C TYR A 227 11.89 13.08 1.05
N MET A 228 12.29 13.69 -0.06
CA MET A 228 13.35 13.19 -0.93
C MET A 228 14.72 13.66 -0.44
N GLU A 229 15.70 12.77 -0.58
CA GLU A 229 17.11 13.06 -0.36
C GLU A 229 17.96 12.47 -1.49
N ASP A 230 19.05 13.13 -1.84
CA ASP A 230 20.04 12.62 -2.78
C ASP A 230 20.70 11.34 -2.19
N SER A 231 20.61 10.22 -2.89
CA SER A 231 21.14 8.95 -2.44
C SER A 231 22.68 8.89 -2.44
N SER A 232 23.36 9.86 -3.06
CA SER A 232 24.81 10.00 -3.00
C SER A 232 25.32 10.50 -1.64
N LEU A 233 24.44 11.12 -0.84
CA LEU A 233 24.77 11.56 0.52
C LEU A 233 24.97 10.36 1.45
N PRO A 234 25.95 10.42 2.38
CA PRO A 234 26.23 9.33 3.32
C PRO A 234 24.98 8.93 4.12
N LEU A 235 24.70 7.62 4.16
CA LEU A 235 23.55 7.12 4.89
C LEU A 235 23.74 7.29 6.40
N GLU A 236 24.96 7.21 6.89
CA GLU A 236 25.31 7.26 8.31
C GLU A 236 24.98 8.61 8.97
N THR A 237 24.88 9.68 8.17
CA THR A 237 24.61 11.04 8.66
C THR A 237 23.23 11.56 8.27
N TYR A 238 22.31 10.69 7.83
CA TYR A 238 20.98 11.15 7.39
C TYR A 238 20.17 11.80 8.53
N GLU A 239 20.35 11.36 9.78
CA GLU A 239 19.65 11.91 10.94
C GLU A 239 20.02 13.38 11.21
N GLU A 240 21.29 13.74 11.02
CA GLU A 240 21.74 15.13 11.16
C GLU A 240 21.06 16.05 10.13
N ARG A 241 20.80 15.53 8.92
CA ARG A 241 20.14 16.26 7.83
C ARG A 241 18.62 16.40 8.01
N ILE A 242 18.00 15.54 8.86
CA ILE A 242 16.57 15.69 9.19
C ILE A 242 16.30 17.09 9.73
N HIS A 243 17.10 17.56 10.69
CA HIS A 243 16.91 18.87 11.31
C HIS A 243 17.05 20.02 10.31
N GLN A 244 18.00 19.94 9.38
CA GLN A 244 18.16 20.95 8.32
C GLN A 244 16.92 20.99 7.40
N ARG A 245 16.36 19.82 7.07
CA ARG A 245 15.15 19.71 6.27
C ARG A 245 13.93 20.23 7.01
N TYR A 246 13.83 19.95 8.31
CA TYR A 246 12.75 20.40 9.16
C TYR A 246 12.77 21.90 9.41
N GLU A 247 13.92 22.54 9.45
CA GLU A 247 14.02 24.00 9.54
C GLU A 247 13.25 24.69 8.40
N TRP A 248 13.27 24.11 7.20
CA TRP A 248 12.48 24.58 6.06
C TRP A 248 10.98 24.29 6.23
N PHE A 249 10.58 23.05 6.53
CA PHE A 249 9.17 22.68 6.70
C PHE A 249 8.50 23.44 7.85
N MET A 250 9.20 23.64 8.95
CA MET A 250 8.71 24.27 10.16
C MET A 250 8.85 25.81 10.15
N ARG A 251 9.31 26.38 9.02
CA ARG A 251 9.51 27.84 8.86
C ARG A 251 10.34 28.42 10.01
N GLY A 252 11.40 27.70 10.44
CA GLY A 252 12.29 28.11 11.52
C GLY A 252 11.82 27.73 12.93
N SER A 253 10.63 27.17 13.12
CA SER A 253 10.22 26.63 14.44
C SER A 253 11.10 25.43 14.81
N LYS A 254 11.47 25.35 16.08
CA LYS A 254 12.22 24.21 16.66
C LYS A 254 11.36 23.40 17.63
N ASP A 255 10.08 23.71 17.74
CA ASP A 255 9.14 23.07 18.67
C ASP A 255 8.52 21.81 18.01
N TYR A 256 9.36 20.81 17.73
CA TYR A 256 8.96 19.51 17.19
C TYR A 256 9.81 18.38 17.79
N GLU A 257 9.25 17.18 17.83
CA GLU A 257 9.93 15.95 18.30
C GLU A 257 9.93 14.90 17.18
N ILE A 258 11.12 14.49 16.72
CA ILE A 258 11.25 13.34 15.81
C ILE A 258 11.14 12.05 16.64
N VAL A 259 10.07 11.30 16.40
CA VAL A 259 9.79 10.06 17.14
C VAL A 259 10.54 8.87 16.51
N SER A 260 10.59 8.83 15.18
CA SER A 260 11.31 7.79 14.43
C SER A 260 11.61 8.26 13.03
N SER A 261 12.60 7.64 12.40
CA SER A 261 12.96 7.90 11.01
C SER A 261 13.42 6.63 10.30
N SER A 262 13.24 6.56 8.99
CA SER A 262 13.68 5.44 8.16
C SER A 262 14.00 5.91 6.75
N PRO A 263 15.27 5.84 6.33
CA PRO A 263 15.66 6.06 4.94
C PRO A 263 15.41 4.78 4.11
N TYR A 264 14.94 4.93 2.87
CA TYR A 264 14.70 3.81 1.96
C TYR A 264 14.82 4.20 0.49
N MET A 265 15.24 3.23 -0.32
CA MET A 265 15.27 3.39 -1.78
C MET A 265 13.90 3.14 -2.39
N LEU A 266 13.59 3.89 -3.43
CA LEU A 266 12.34 3.78 -4.15
C LEU A 266 12.45 2.78 -5.29
N HIS A 267 11.51 1.88 -5.35
CA HIS A 267 11.40 0.91 -6.44
C HIS A 267 10.15 1.16 -7.27
N GLN A 268 10.25 0.89 -8.57
CA GLN A 268 9.15 0.83 -9.50
C GLN A 268 9.30 -0.50 -10.22
N ARG A 269 8.85 -1.57 -9.58
CA ARG A 269 9.13 -2.96 -9.98
C ARG A 269 7.94 -3.86 -9.75
N ALA A 270 7.80 -4.88 -10.60
CA ALA A 270 6.89 -6.00 -10.39
C ALA A 270 7.58 -7.33 -10.71
N GLY A 271 7.08 -8.40 -10.12
CA GLY A 271 7.46 -9.75 -10.51
C GLY A 271 7.16 -9.99 -11.99
N GLU A 272 8.03 -10.71 -12.69
CA GLU A 272 7.75 -11.13 -14.07
C GLU A 272 6.54 -12.04 -14.15
N THR A 273 6.24 -12.72 -13.07
CA THR A 273 4.96 -13.41 -12.79
C THR A 273 4.64 -13.24 -11.29
N LEU A 274 3.36 -13.38 -10.93
CA LEU A 274 2.94 -13.46 -9.51
C LEU A 274 2.49 -14.87 -9.13
N HIS A 275 2.54 -15.82 -10.06
CA HIS A 275 2.26 -17.23 -9.89
C HIS A 275 3.36 -18.05 -10.57
N LYS A 276 3.93 -19.00 -9.85
CA LYS A 276 4.87 -19.96 -10.39
C LYS A 276 4.78 -21.25 -9.58
N ASP A 277 4.36 -22.33 -10.24
CA ASP A 277 4.13 -23.62 -9.61
C ASP A 277 3.21 -23.45 -8.36
N HIS A 278 3.63 -23.83 -7.17
CA HIS A 278 2.82 -23.64 -5.94
C HIS A 278 3.13 -22.32 -5.18
N VAL A 279 3.86 -21.38 -5.81
CA VAL A 279 4.26 -20.12 -5.19
C VAL A 279 3.50 -18.94 -5.78
N LEU A 280 2.95 -18.10 -4.91
CA LEU A 280 2.18 -16.90 -5.24
C LEU A 280 2.77 -15.69 -4.54
N LEU A 281 2.59 -14.51 -5.10
CA LEU A 281 3.11 -13.25 -4.54
C LEU A 281 1.98 -12.25 -4.30
N ALA A 282 2.08 -11.51 -3.19
CA ALA A 282 1.17 -10.42 -2.84
C ALA A 282 1.92 -9.22 -2.23
N GLY A 283 1.31 -8.05 -2.24
CA GLY A 283 1.89 -6.83 -1.70
C GLY A 283 3.20 -6.41 -2.38
N ASP A 284 4.12 -5.84 -1.61
CA ASP A 284 5.42 -5.38 -2.12
C ASP A 284 6.31 -6.53 -2.62
N ALA A 285 6.04 -7.78 -2.24
CA ALA A 285 6.71 -8.94 -2.81
C ALA A 285 6.32 -9.16 -4.28
N ALA A 286 5.07 -8.86 -4.64
CA ALA A 286 4.54 -8.91 -5.99
C ALA A 286 4.93 -7.68 -6.82
N HIS A 287 4.74 -6.49 -6.26
CA HIS A 287 5.04 -5.22 -6.93
C HIS A 287 5.28 -4.10 -5.91
N ALA A 288 6.28 -3.27 -6.18
CA ALA A 288 6.66 -2.15 -5.34
C ALA A 288 6.69 -0.86 -6.17
N THR A 289 6.09 0.20 -5.64
CA THR A 289 6.05 1.53 -6.26
C THR A 289 6.56 2.60 -5.30
N ASN A 290 6.85 3.79 -5.83
CA ASN A 290 7.17 4.95 -5.00
C ASN A 290 5.92 5.40 -4.21
N PRO A 291 6.08 6.11 -3.07
CA PRO A 291 4.97 6.44 -2.18
C PRO A 291 4.15 7.65 -2.64
N CYS A 292 4.53 8.32 -3.74
CA CYS A 292 3.85 9.52 -4.23
C CYS A 292 2.48 9.15 -4.82
N GLY A 293 1.44 9.25 -4.03
CA GLY A 293 0.08 8.87 -4.41
C GLY A 293 -0.58 7.80 -3.53
N GLY A 294 0.17 7.16 -2.62
CA GLY A 294 -0.38 6.20 -1.66
C GLY A 294 -0.87 4.87 -2.27
N LEU A 295 -0.60 4.61 -3.56
CA LEU A 295 -1.17 3.48 -4.30
C LEU A 295 -0.50 2.13 -4.01
N GLY A 296 0.71 2.11 -3.45
CA GLY A 296 1.45 0.87 -3.20
C GLY A 296 0.70 -0.06 -2.25
N LEU A 297 0.28 0.45 -1.09
CA LEU A 297 -0.48 -0.33 -0.12
C LEU A 297 -1.85 -0.73 -0.67
N THR A 298 -2.59 0.22 -1.26
CA THR A 298 -3.91 -0.02 -1.85
C THR A 298 -3.86 -1.15 -2.89
N SER A 299 -2.93 -1.07 -3.84
CA SER A 299 -2.75 -2.12 -4.86
C SER A 299 -2.28 -3.45 -4.24
N GLY A 300 -1.40 -3.39 -3.23
CA GLY A 300 -0.92 -4.58 -2.52
C GLY A 300 -2.04 -5.32 -1.79
N VAL A 301 -2.93 -4.59 -1.12
CA VAL A 301 -4.10 -5.17 -0.43
C VAL A 301 -5.06 -5.79 -1.45
N TRP A 302 -5.38 -5.09 -2.55
CA TRP A 302 -6.21 -5.66 -3.62
C TRP A 302 -5.59 -6.91 -4.23
N THR A 303 -4.26 -6.92 -4.45
CA THR A 303 -3.57 -8.13 -4.91
C THR A 303 -3.75 -9.28 -3.93
N GLY A 304 -3.62 -9.05 -2.62
CA GLY A 304 -3.77 -10.09 -1.60
C GLY A 304 -5.19 -10.66 -1.50
N VAL A 305 -6.22 -9.80 -1.53
CA VAL A 305 -7.61 -10.27 -1.34
C VAL A 305 -8.20 -10.88 -2.62
N VAL A 306 -7.80 -10.41 -3.79
CA VAL A 306 -8.14 -11.07 -5.06
C VAL A 306 -7.46 -12.44 -5.15
N LEU A 307 -6.19 -12.53 -4.72
CA LEU A 307 -5.50 -13.82 -4.60
C LEU A 307 -6.26 -14.76 -3.67
N ALA A 308 -6.68 -14.28 -2.49
CA ALA A 308 -7.42 -15.09 -1.54
C ALA A 308 -8.76 -15.61 -2.11
N ASP A 309 -9.46 -14.82 -2.93
CA ASP A 309 -10.71 -15.22 -3.57
C ASP A 309 -10.47 -16.33 -4.61
N VAL A 310 -9.49 -16.16 -5.51
CA VAL A 310 -9.24 -17.16 -6.56
C VAL A 310 -8.57 -18.41 -6.00
N LEU A 311 -7.60 -18.29 -5.10
CA LEU A 311 -6.93 -19.44 -4.48
C LEU A 311 -7.88 -20.24 -3.60
N GLY A 312 -8.74 -19.55 -2.82
CA GLY A 312 -9.78 -20.23 -2.04
C GLY A 312 -10.75 -21.03 -2.92
N ALA A 313 -11.07 -20.54 -4.12
CA ALA A 313 -11.89 -21.27 -5.09
C ALA A 313 -11.16 -22.49 -5.67
N VAL A 314 -9.87 -22.38 -5.97
CA VAL A 314 -9.02 -23.52 -6.39
C VAL A 314 -8.96 -24.60 -5.30
N ILE A 315 -8.70 -24.20 -4.05
CA ILE A 315 -8.64 -25.14 -2.91
C ILE A 315 -9.95 -25.90 -2.73
N ARG A 316 -11.10 -25.25 -2.96
CA ARG A 316 -12.42 -25.89 -2.87
C ARG A 316 -12.80 -26.69 -4.14
N GLY A 317 -11.96 -26.67 -5.18
CA GLY A 317 -12.27 -27.34 -6.47
C GLY A 317 -13.37 -26.65 -7.27
N GLU A 318 -13.62 -25.36 -7.03
CA GLU A 318 -14.59 -24.52 -7.79
C GLU A 318 -13.99 -23.97 -9.07
N GLU A 319 -12.68 -23.76 -9.10
CA GLU A 319 -11.91 -23.22 -10.23
C GLU A 319 -10.68 -24.08 -10.51
N ASP A 320 -10.22 -24.06 -11.75
CA ASP A 320 -8.98 -24.67 -12.19
C ASP A 320 -7.78 -23.79 -11.86
N GLU A 321 -6.61 -24.37 -11.62
CA GLU A 321 -5.37 -23.65 -11.26
C GLU A 321 -4.95 -22.59 -12.31
N SER A 322 -5.38 -22.71 -13.54
CA SER A 322 -5.11 -21.71 -14.59
C SER A 322 -5.69 -20.32 -14.29
N ILE A 323 -6.63 -20.22 -13.34
CA ILE A 323 -7.12 -18.92 -12.87
C ILE A 323 -6.01 -18.14 -12.15
N LEU A 324 -5.02 -18.80 -11.57
CA LEU A 324 -3.88 -18.17 -10.88
C LEU A 324 -2.94 -17.48 -11.89
N ASP A 325 -2.82 -17.99 -13.10
CA ASP A 325 -2.10 -17.29 -14.19
C ASP A 325 -2.86 -16.03 -14.61
N ARG A 326 -4.18 -16.13 -14.75
CA ARG A 326 -5.03 -14.96 -15.03
C ARG A 326 -4.94 -13.90 -13.91
N PHE A 327 -4.90 -14.34 -12.67
CA PHE A 327 -4.64 -13.47 -11.52
C PHE A 327 -3.30 -12.76 -11.65
N SER A 328 -2.24 -13.50 -11.93
CA SER A 328 -0.90 -12.96 -12.15
C SER A 328 -0.89 -11.88 -13.22
N ASP A 329 -1.46 -12.18 -14.39
CA ASP A 329 -1.49 -11.27 -15.53
C ASP A 329 -2.30 -10.02 -15.24
N GLU A 330 -3.48 -10.15 -14.65
CA GLU A 330 -4.34 -9.01 -14.31
C GLU A 330 -3.71 -8.10 -13.26
N ARG A 331 -3.15 -8.66 -12.17
CA ARG A 331 -2.53 -7.82 -11.13
C ARG A 331 -1.27 -7.11 -11.63
N ARG A 332 -0.53 -7.72 -12.55
CA ARG A 332 0.60 -7.09 -13.25
C ARG A 332 0.13 -6.00 -14.21
N ARG A 333 -0.97 -6.24 -14.96
CA ARG A 333 -1.60 -5.22 -15.82
C ARG A 333 -2.00 -3.99 -15.00
N VAL A 334 -2.74 -4.18 -13.91
CA VAL A 334 -3.14 -3.08 -13.01
C VAL A 334 -1.92 -2.31 -12.49
N PHE A 335 -0.86 -3.02 -12.10
CA PHE A 335 0.36 -2.35 -11.65
C PHE A 335 1.00 -1.49 -12.75
N TRP A 336 1.18 -2.03 -13.95
CA TRP A 336 1.90 -1.33 -15.02
C TRP A 336 1.08 -0.27 -15.75
N GLU A 337 -0.24 -0.44 -15.84
CA GLU A 337 -1.11 0.47 -16.59
C GLU A 337 -1.80 1.51 -15.69
N VAL A 338 -1.96 1.25 -14.39
CA VAL A 338 -2.65 2.16 -13.47
C VAL A 338 -1.71 2.68 -12.38
N VAL A 339 -1.15 1.79 -11.57
CA VAL A 339 -0.42 2.16 -10.35
C VAL A 339 0.90 2.85 -10.68
N SER A 340 1.70 2.23 -11.55
CA SER A 340 3.03 2.71 -11.89
C SER A 340 3.02 4.05 -12.62
N PRO A 341 2.18 4.29 -13.65
CA PRO A 341 2.11 5.58 -14.31
C PRO A 341 1.66 6.70 -13.35
N ALA A 342 0.62 6.48 -12.57
CA ALA A 342 0.11 7.48 -11.63
C ALA A 342 1.13 7.86 -10.54
N ALA A 343 1.78 6.86 -9.94
CA ALA A 343 2.81 7.12 -8.94
C ALA A 343 4.05 7.83 -9.54
N THR A 344 4.40 7.52 -10.78
CA THR A 344 5.50 8.15 -11.52
C THR A 344 5.19 9.62 -11.81
N GLU A 345 3.99 9.92 -12.29
CA GLU A 345 3.57 11.29 -12.60
C GLU A 345 3.46 12.13 -11.33
N ASN A 346 2.88 11.61 -10.26
CA ASN A 346 2.83 12.31 -8.98
C ASN A 346 4.25 12.61 -8.46
N LYS A 347 5.17 11.64 -8.55
CA LYS A 347 6.57 11.86 -8.17
C LYS A 347 7.22 12.95 -9.02
N ARG A 348 7.00 12.94 -10.35
CA ARG A 348 7.50 13.97 -11.25
C ARG A 348 7.01 15.35 -10.82
N MET A 349 5.69 15.53 -10.67
CA MET A 349 5.08 16.80 -10.28
C MET A 349 5.63 17.31 -8.94
N LEU A 350 5.79 16.43 -7.96
CA LEU A 350 6.30 16.81 -6.64
C LEU A 350 7.72 17.39 -6.66
N GLN A 351 8.58 16.93 -7.56
CA GLN A 351 10.01 17.26 -7.60
C GLN A 351 10.45 17.92 -8.92
N GLU A 352 9.52 18.43 -9.72
CA GLU A 352 9.81 19.01 -11.02
C GLU A 352 10.84 20.14 -10.93
N LYS A 353 11.86 20.08 -11.77
CA LYS A 353 12.97 21.05 -11.81
C LYS A 353 12.83 22.06 -12.95
N ASP A 354 12.16 21.67 -14.04
CA ASP A 354 11.95 22.57 -15.18
C ASP A 354 10.94 23.67 -14.81
N PRO A 355 11.35 24.96 -14.86
CA PRO A 355 10.46 26.07 -14.53
C PRO A 355 9.22 26.19 -15.42
N GLU A 356 9.33 25.84 -16.71
CA GLU A 356 8.17 25.90 -17.62
C GLU A 356 7.16 24.79 -17.28
N GLN A 357 7.66 23.59 -16.98
CA GLN A 357 6.80 22.49 -16.58
C GLN A 357 6.13 22.78 -15.22
N ARG A 358 6.84 23.36 -14.26
CA ARG A 358 6.25 23.78 -12.97
C ARG A 358 5.14 24.80 -13.11
N GLN A 359 5.23 25.72 -14.09
CA GLN A 359 4.12 26.64 -14.41
C GLN A 359 2.89 25.89 -14.95
N LYS A 360 3.11 24.89 -15.80
CA LYS A 360 2.02 24.02 -16.30
C LYS A 360 1.39 23.21 -15.17
N ASP A 361 2.21 22.64 -14.29
CA ASP A 361 1.74 21.89 -13.12
C ASP A 361 0.93 22.79 -12.17
N LEU A 362 1.38 24.02 -11.91
CA LEU A 362 0.62 25.02 -11.14
C LEU A 362 -0.74 25.29 -11.78
N ALA A 363 -0.77 25.48 -13.11
CA ALA A 363 -2.03 25.73 -13.82
C ALA A 363 -2.98 24.52 -13.71
N ALA A 364 -2.46 23.28 -13.80
CA ALA A 364 -3.23 22.06 -13.64
C ALA A 364 -3.78 21.91 -12.22
N VAL A 365 -2.95 22.15 -11.18
CA VAL A 365 -3.38 22.10 -9.77
C VAL A 365 -4.45 23.17 -9.48
N ARG A 366 -4.33 24.37 -10.04
CA ARG A 366 -5.36 25.41 -9.94
C ARG A 366 -6.67 24.97 -10.58
N ALA A 367 -6.61 24.50 -11.83
CA ALA A 367 -7.79 24.02 -12.54
C ALA A 367 -8.50 22.89 -11.79
N LEU A 368 -7.73 21.95 -11.21
CA LEU A 368 -8.28 20.89 -10.37
C LEU A 368 -8.91 21.47 -9.10
N SER A 369 -8.26 22.41 -8.42
CA SER A 369 -8.78 23.02 -7.18
C SER A 369 -10.05 23.84 -7.41
N ASP A 370 -10.17 24.46 -8.59
CA ASP A 370 -11.34 25.27 -8.98
C ASP A 370 -12.50 24.39 -9.50
N ASP A 371 -12.24 23.08 -9.72
CA ASP A 371 -13.24 22.15 -10.21
C ASP A 371 -14.10 21.62 -9.04
N PRO A 372 -15.41 21.81 -9.05
CA PRO A 372 -16.30 21.33 -8.01
C PRO A 372 -16.28 19.80 -7.86
N ASP A 373 -15.91 19.05 -8.92
CA ASP A 373 -15.86 17.60 -8.92
C ASP A 373 -14.48 17.03 -8.52
N SER A 374 -13.53 17.89 -8.15
CA SER A 374 -12.15 17.49 -7.83
C SER A 374 -12.06 16.45 -6.69
N GLY A 375 -12.89 16.62 -5.66
CA GLY A 375 -12.98 15.65 -4.57
C GLY A 375 -13.46 14.27 -5.04
N ALA A 376 -14.47 14.27 -5.93
CA ALA A 376 -14.96 13.05 -6.56
C ALA A 376 -13.87 12.38 -7.40
N MET A 377 -13.16 13.13 -8.23
CA MET A 377 -12.07 12.59 -9.07
C MET A 377 -10.97 11.93 -8.23
N LEU A 378 -10.56 12.57 -7.13
CA LEU A 378 -9.56 12.03 -6.21
C LEU A 378 -10.00 10.69 -5.61
N MET A 379 -11.28 10.57 -5.25
CA MET A 379 -11.85 9.35 -4.66
C MET A 379 -12.01 8.24 -5.69
N LEU A 380 -12.57 8.55 -6.85
CA LEU A 380 -12.86 7.58 -7.90
C LEU A 380 -11.60 6.98 -8.52
N PHE A 381 -10.50 7.74 -8.57
CA PHE A 381 -9.23 7.22 -9.08
C PHE A 381 -8.78 5.96 -8.33
N ALA A 382 -8.98 5.89 -7.00
CA ALA A 382 -8.55 4.76 -6.19
C ALA A 382 -9.28 3.44 -6.52
N TYR A 383 -10.44 3.49 -7.19
CA TYR A 383 -11.15 2.29 -7.63
C TYR A 383 -10.51 1.63 -8.86
N LYS A 384 -9.75 2.36 -9.68
CA LYS A 384 -9.04 1.80 -10.83
C LYS A 384 -8.04 0.69 -10.46
N VAL A 385 -7.59 0.63 -9.19
CA VAL A 385 -6.67 -0.43 -8.71
C VAL A 385 -7.36 -1.76 -8.44
N ILE A 386 -8.70 -1.80 -8.47
CA ILE A 386 -9.47 -3.04 -8.28
C ILE A 386 -9.16 -4.02 -9.41
N GLY A 387 -9.17 -3.54 -10.66
CA GLY A 387 -8.96 -4.36 -11.84
C GLY A 387 -10.16 -5.23 -12.20
N ASP A 388 -9.97 -6.16 -13.10
CA ASP A 388 -11.04 -7.01 -13.60
C ASP A 388 -11.42 -8.11 -12.61
N VAL A 389 -12.72 -8.42 -12.55
CA VAL A 389 -13.24 -9.56 -11.79
C VAL A 389 -12.90 -10.86 -12.53
N LEU A 390 -12.17 -11.75 -11.85
CA LEU A 390 -11.64 -12.96 -12.49
C LEU A 390 -12.62 -14.13 -12.51
N ARG A 391 -13.66 -14.11 -11.67
CA ARG A 391 -14.66 -15.17 -11.58
C ARG A 391 -16.07 -14.62 -11.35
N PRO A 392 -17.12 -15.23 -11.93
CA PRO A 392 -18.49 -14.72 -11.82
C PRO A 392 -19.03 -14.68 -10.37
N ASN A 393 -18.57 -15.61 -9.53
CA ASN A 393 -18.97 -15.75 -8.15
C ASN A 393 -17.97 -15.11 -7.18
N SER A 394 -17.10 -14.21 -7.65
CA SER A 394 -16.19 -13.47 -6.79
C SER A 394 -16.98 -12.64 -5.77
N ARG A 395 -16.47 -12.60 -4.53
CA ARG A 395 -16.96 -11.68 -3.52
C ARG A 395 -16.73 -10.21 -3.88
N TRP A 396 -15.81 -9.96 -4.82
CA TRP A 396 -15.40 -8.62 -5.28
C TRP A 396 -16.13 -8.16 -6.56
N LYS A 397 -17.11 -8.93 -7.06
CA LYS A 397 -17.78 -8.64 -8.33
C LYS A 397 -18.46 -7.26 -8.40
N ASP A 398 -18.91 -6.75 -7.27
CA ASP A 398 -19.60 -5.47 -7.15
C ASP A 398 -18.74 -4.43 -6.38
N ALA A 399 -17.43 -4.68 -6.24
CA ALA A 399 -16.53 -3.83 -5.46
C ALA A 399 -16.18 -2.51 -6.16
N ASP A 400 -16.25 -2.44 -7.50
CA ASP A 400 -16.11 -1.19 -8.25
C ASP A 400 -17.47 -0.55 -8.49
N PRO A 401 -17.84 0.51 -7.76
CA PRO A 401 -19.12 1.21 -7.95
C PRO A 401 -19.07 2.20 -9.11
N THR A 402 -17.89 2.49 -9.67
CA THR A 402 -17.68 3.59 -10.63
C THR A 402 -18.48 3.47 -11.94
N PRO A 403 -18.79 2.27 -12.48
CA PRO A 403 -19.62 2.15 -13.68
C PRO A 403 -21.04 2.71 -13.50
N ASN A 404 -21.52 2.81 -12.26
CA ASN A 404 -22.87 3.29 -11.93
C ASN A 404 -22.90 4.77 -11.50
N VAL A 405 -21.73 5.42 -11.46
CA VAL A 405 -21.61 6.82 -11.05
C VAL A 405 -21.82 7.72 -12.27
N HIS A 406 -22.91 8.45 -12.26
CA HIS A 406 -23.19 9.51 -13.24
C HIS A 406 -22.70 10.85 -12.69
N LEU A 407 -21.38 11.08 -12.72
CA LEU A 407 -20.89 12.45 -12.66
C LEU A 407 -21.15 13.05 -14.04
N ASP A 408 -21.78 14.25 -14.08
CA ASP A 408 -21.96 14.98 -15.33
C ASP A 408 -20.60 15.61 -15.76
N ILE A 409 -19.64 14.72 -16.03
CA ILE A 409 -18.33 15.06 -16.58
C ILE A 409 -18.45 15.26 -18.10
N ALA A 410 -19.66 15.53 -18.58
CA ALA A 410 -19.96 15.73 -19.99
C ALA A 410 -19.18 16.94 -20.54
N GLY A 411 -18.10 16.63 -21.19
CA GLY A 411 -17.15 17.56 -21.82
C GLY A 411 -15.69 17.37 -21.43
N ARG A 412 -15.36 16.53 -20.42
CA ARG A 412 -14.01 16.40 -19.86
C ARG A 412 -13.40 14.99 -19.96
N GLN A 413 -13.94 14.10 -20.79
CA GLN A 413 -13.43 12.72 -20.97
C GLN A 413 -12.00 12.64 -21.52
N GLY A 414 -11.29 13.74 -21.70
CA GLY A 414 -9.94 13.82 -22.23
C GLY A 414 -8.83 14.12 -21.22
N GLN A 415 -9.09 14.23 -19.91
CA GLN A 415 -8.08 14.64 -18.92
C GLN A 415 -7.87 13.68 -17.75
N ILE A 416 -8.50 12.52 -17.75
CA ILE A 416 -8.17 11.45 -16.77
C ILE A 416 -7.25 10.44 -17.48
N HIS A 417 -6.01 10.83 -17.71
CA HIS A 417 -4.92 9.93 -18.08
C HIS A 417 -3.96 9.77 -16.92
#